data_a9f391fc0086757c77c02d759fcf2765
#
_entry.id   a9f391fc0086757c77c02d759fcf2765
#
_cell.length_a   1.000
_cell.length_b   1.000
_cell.length_c   1.000
_cell.angle_alpha   90.00
_cell.angle_beta   90.00
_cell.angle_gamma   90.00
#
_symmetry.space_group_name_H-M   'P 1'
#
loop_
_entity.id
_entity.type
_entity.pdbx_description
1 polymer ?
#
loop_
_entity_poly.entity_id
_entity_poly.type
_entity_poly.pdbx_seq_one_letter_code
_entity_poly.pdbx_strand_id
1 'polypeptide(L)'
;PCRNARTDEKGAPFPADDIYVDDRHVEWPRAAPGDVGFDALALEAGVHDVGLSSTVLSLLVVRDGRLVTEQYFNGAEPSHAHNIFSMTKLVTALTVGTALDDGLVSSLTIPLSEWVEETAGGPASDVTLEQLLSMRSGLDPAAVEPFDADVVGAGPLAAQPGTEWAYVTNNSELLALGLDRRTESGLCEYAHTRVLEPIGVTVDHWHETPYGNVTGGSYAFVTPRELALLGQL
;
A
#
# COMPACT_ATOMS: atom_id res chain seq x y z
N PRO A 1 9.16 -14.93 -2.48
CA PRO A 1 8.38 -13.73 -2.26
C PRO A 1 8.86 -12.65 -3.22
N CYS A 2 8.04 -11.65 -3.48
CA CYS A 2 8.36 -10.52 -4.36
C CYS A 2 8.71 -10.92 -5.81
N ARG A 3 7.78 -11.50 -6.51
CA ARG A 3 7.87 -11.60 -7.96
C ARG A 3 7.57 -10.23 -8.55
N ASN A 4 8.64 -9.52 -8.90
CA ASN A 4 8.53 -8.23 -9.56
C ASN A 4 7.96 -8.47 -10.96
N ALA A 5 6.70 -8.13 -11.17
CA ALA A 5 6.14 -8.06 -12.51
C ALA A 5 6.69 -6.77 -13.15
N ARG A 6 7.74 -6.90 -13.97
CA ARG A 6 8.23 -5.77 -14.77
C ARG A 6 7.16 -5.38 -15.80
N THR A 7 7.02 -4.06 -16.04
CA THR A 7 6.34 -3.57 -17.23
C THR A 7 6.81 -4.34 -18.45
N ASP A 8 5.91 -4.59 -19.39
CA ASP A 8 6.33 -5.05 -20.68
C ASP A 8 7.35 -4.06 -21.28
N GLU A 9 8.19 -4.52 -22.20
CA GLU A 9 9.25 -3.72 -22.84
C GLU A 9 8.72 -2.46 -23.59
N LYS A 10 7.42 -2.18 -23.52
CA LYS A 10 6.73 -1.10 -24.24
C LYS A 10 6.21 0.00 -23.34
N GLY A 11 6.43 -0.08 -22.00
CA GLY A 11 5.96 0.94 -21.07
C GLY A 11 4.43 1.06 -21.01
N ALA A 12 3.72 -0.01 -21.37
CA ALA A 12 2.27 -0.02 -21.22
C ALA A 12 1.91 0.10 -19.73
N PRO A 13 0.87 0.88 -19.37
CA PRO A 13 0.39 0.93 -18.01
C PRO A 13 0.08 -0.50 -17.56
N PHE A 14 0.47 -0.83 -16.33
CA PHE A 14 0.18 -2.12 -15.72
C PHE A 14 -1.29 -2.44 -15.87
N PRO A 15 -1.69 -3.67 -16.29
CA PRO A 15 -3.08 -4.04 -16.26
C PRO A 15 -3.55 -3.98 -14.80
N ALA A 16 -4.35 -2.98 -14.49
CA ALA A 16 -4.90 -2.78 -13.14
C ALA A 16 -5.84 -3.93 -12.72
N ASP A 17 -6.27 -4.70 -13.71
CA ASP A 17 -7.25 -5.79 -13.57
C ASP A 17 -6.59 -7.17 -13.47
N ASP A 18 -5.25 -7.26 -13.37
CA ASP A 18 -4.58 -8.54 -13.15
C ASP A 18 -5.08 -9.16 -11.85
N ILE A 19 -5.37 -10.45 -11.92
CA ILE A 19 -5.72 -11.29 -10.79
C ILE A 19 -4.69 -12.41 -10.72
N TYR A 20 -4.03 -12.52 -9.57
CA TYR A 20 -3.12 -13.62 -9.31
C TYR A 20 -3.79 -14.64 -8.40
N VAL A 21 -3.60 -15.92 -8.66
CA VAL A 21 -4.13 -16.99 -7.81
C VAL A 21 -3.11 -17.31 -6.74
N ASP A 22 -3.51 -17.18 -5.49
CA ASP A 22 -2.73 -17.55 -4.32
C ASP A 22 -3.44 -18.68 -3.56
N ASP A 23 -2.89 -19.88 -3.63
CA ASP A 23 -3.46 -21.06 -2.98
C ASP A 23 -3.14 -21.16 -1.48
N ARG A 24 -2.43 -20.17 -0.92
CA ARG A 24 -2.18 -20.11 0.52
C ARG A 24 -3.46 -19.73 1.25
N HIS A 25 -3.72 -20.41 2.33
CA HIS A 25 -4.91 -20.17 3.15
C HIS A 25 -4.54 -19.41 4.41
N VAL A 26 -5.06 -18.18 4.50
CA VAL A 26 -5.10 -17.45 5.77
C VAL A 26 -6.25 -17.98 6.59
N GLU A 27 -5.93 -18.59 7.73
CA GLU A 27 -6.93 -19.07 8.68
C GLU A 27 -7.37 -17.92 9.60
N TRP A 28 -8.69 -17.75 9.69
CA TRP A 28 -9.29 -16.79 10.61
C TRP A 28 -10.16 -17.50 11.63
N PRO A 29 -10.01 -17.23 12.94
CA PRO A 29 -11.01 -17.63 13.91
C PRO A 29 -12.37 -17.06 13.53
N ARG A 30 -13.44 -17.86 13.64
CA ARG A 30 -14.78 -17.42 13.24
C ARG A 30 -15.66 -17.16 14.45
N ALA A 31 -16.64 -16.25 14.30
CA ALA A 31 -17.68 -16.02 15.28
C ALA A 31 -19.04 -15.92 14.59
N ALA A 32 -20.09 -16.39 15.27
CA ALA A 32 -21.44 -16.07 14.82
C ALA A 32 -21.73 -14.57 15.06
N PRO A 33 -22.52 -13.91 14.20
CA PRO A 33 -22.81 -12.47 14.35
C PRO A 33 -23.29 -12.09 15.76
N GLY A 34 -24.22 -12.84 16.32
CA GLY A 34 -24.78 -12.59 17.67
C GLY A 34 -23.75 -12.71 18.80
N ASP A 35 -22.72 -13.55 18.65
CA ASP A 35 -21.68 -13.76 19.68
C ASP A 35 -20.76 -12.53 19.84
N VAL A 36 -20.76 -11.67 18.83
CA VAL A 36 -19.91 -10.46 18.77
C VAL A 36 -20.74 -9.17 18.64
N GLY A 37 -22.03 -9.26 18.95
CA GLY A 37 -22.92 -8.10 19.09
C GLY A 37 -23.46 -7.54 17.76
N PHE A 38 -23.47 -8.32 16.68
CA PHE A 38 -24.20 -7.98 15.46
C PHE A 38 -25.62 -8.52 15.50
N ASP A 39 -26.56 -7.76 14.96
CA ASP A 39 -27.84 -8.29 14.53
C ASP A 39 -27.62 -9.11 13.25
N ALA A 40 -27.89 -10.42 13.32
CA ALA A 40 -27.61 -11.33 12.23
C ALA A 40 -28.43 -11.03 10.97
N LEU A 41 -29.72 -10.64 11.14
CA LEU A 41 -30.58 -10.30 10.00
C LEU A 41 -30.18 -8.99 9.35
N ALA A 42 -29.81 -7.98 10.15
CA ALA A 42 -29.32 -6.71 9.63
C ALA A 42 -27.98 -6.89 8.89
N LEU A 43 -27.09 -7.73 9.41
CA LEU A 43 -25.83 -8.04 8.73
C LEU A 43 -26.07 -8.77 7.40
N GLU A 44 -26.96 -9.77 7.38
CA GLU A 44 -27.32 -10.51 6.18
C GLU A 44 -27.92 -9.58 5.11
N ALA A 45 -28.82 -8.67 5.51
CA ALA A 45 -29.39 -7.67 4.61
C ALA A 45 -28.30 -6.74 4.04
N GLY A 46 -27.39 -6.27 4.89
CA GLY A 46 -26.27 -5.42 4.43
C GLY A 46 -25.33 -6.15 3.44
N VAL A 47 -25.03 -7.42 3.71
CA VAL A 47 -24.25 -8.26 2.78
C VAL A 47 -24.97 -8.42 1.43
N HIS A 48 -26.30 -8.67 1.49
CA HIS A 48 -27.10 -8.76 0.27
C HIS A 48 -27.05 -7.46 -0.55
N ASP A 49 -27.25 -6.31 0.10
CA ASP A 49 -27.24 -5.00 -0.56
C ASP A 49 -25.88 -4.70 -1.21
N VAL A 50 -24.76 -5.04 -0.53
CA VAL A 50 -23.42 -4.93 -1.09
C VAL A 50 -23.24 -5.83 -2.32
N GLY A 51 -23.81 -7.05 -2.28
CA GLY A 51 -23.76 -8.00 -3.40
C GLY A 51 -24.51 -7.57 -4.66
N LEU A 52 -25.37 -6.54 -4.58
CA LEU A 52 -26.04 -5.96 -5.74
C LEU A 52 -25.09 -5.06 -6.56
N SER A 53 -23.96 -4.66 -6.02
CA SER A 53 -22.96 -3.88 -6.73
C SER A 53 -22.19 -4.73 -7.74
N SER A 54 -22.07 -4.26 -8.97
CA SER A 54 -21.24 -4.92 -9.99
C SER A 54 -19.74 -4.69 -9.83
N THR A 55 -19.33 -3.84 -8.89
CA THR A 55 -17.92 -3.45 -8.70
C THR A 55 -17.29 -4.00 -7.43
N VAL A 56 -18.10 -4.51 -6.49
CA VAL A 56 -17.58 -5.11 -5.26
C VAL A 56 -17.18 -6.57 -5.54
N LEU A 57 -15.96 -6.92 -5.18
CA LEU A 57 -15.40 -8.26 -5.37
C LEU A 57 -15.49 -9.11 -4.11
N SER A 58 -15.34 -8.51 -2.94
CA SER A 58 -15.42 -9.23 -1.67
C SER A 58 -15.86 -8.32 -0.53
N LEU A 59 -16.47 -8.94 0.49
CA LEU A 59 -16.79 -8.29 1.76
C LEU A 59 -16.42 -9.23 2.91
N LEU A 60 -15.53 -8.77 3.76
CA LEU A 60 -15.15 -9.42 4.98
C LEU A 60 -15.46 -8.51 6.16
N VAL A 61 -16.08 -9.04 7.20
CA VAL A 61 -16.30 -8.31 8.46
C VAL A 61 -15.59 -9.05 9.56
N VAL A 62 -14.67 -8.36 10.20
CA VAL A 62 -13.89 -8.87 11.33
C VAL A 62 -14.26 -8.08 12.58
N ARG A 63 -14.46 -8.77 13.69
CA ARG A 63 -14.65 -8.15 15.01
C ARG A 63 -13.92 -8.93 16.09
N ASP A 64 -13.18 -8.20 16.92
CA ASP A 64 -12.38 -8.77 18.01
C ASP A 64 -11.46 -9.91 17.51
N GLY A 65 -10.80 -9.70 16.35
CA GLY A 65 -9.92 -10.67 15.72
C GLY A 65 -10.62 -11.91 15.14
N ARG A 66 -11.95 -11.91 15.02
CA ARG A 66 -12.73 -13.03 14.50
C ARG A 66 -13.50 -12.64 13.24
N LEU A 67 -13.46 -13.50 12.24
CA LEU A 67 -14.19 -13.33 10.99
C LEU A 67 -15.66 -13.67 11.21
N VAL A 68 -16.52 -12.66 11.04
CA VAL A 68 -17.96 -12.74 11.27
C VAL A 68 -18.70 -13.12 10.00
N THR A 69 -18.35 -12.47 8.89
CA THR A 69 -18.86 -12.81 7.56
C THR A 69 -17.78 -12.66 6.51
N GLU A 70 -17.92 -13.42 5.45
CA GLU A 70 -17.01 -13.44 4.33
C GLU A 70 -17.80 -13.84 3.09
N GLN A 71 -17.87 -12.94 2.11
CA GLN A 71 -18.60 -13.14 0.87
C GLN A 71 -17.77 -12.66 -0.32
N TYR A 72 -17.93 -13.33 -1.44
CA TYR A 72 -17.27 -13.04 -2.71
C TYR A 72 -18.32 -12.84 -3.80
N PHE A 73 -18.11 -11.85 -4.66
CA PHE A 73 -19.06 -11.39 -5.67
C PHE A 73 -18.38 -11.27 -7.03
N ASN A 74 -19.18 -11.19 -8.08
CA ASN A 74 -18.73 -10.89 -9.44
C ASN A 74 -17.59 -11.82 -9.94
N GLY A 75 -17.61 -13.09 -9.53
CA GLY A 75 -16.62 -14.08 -9.94
C GLY A 75 -15.30 -14.04 -9.16
N ALA A 76 -15.21 -13.22 -8.11
CA ALA A 76 -14.06 -13.28 -7.20
C ALA A 76 -14.08 -14.52 -6.32
N GLU A 77 -12.91 -14.99 -5.94
CA GLU A 77 -12.70 -16.17 -5.09
C GLU A 77 -11.73 -15.84 -3.95
N PRO A 78 -11.72 -16.63 -2.86
CA PRO A 78 -10.83 -16.41 -1.71
C PRO A 78 -9.35 -16.38 -2.05
N SER A 79 -8.94 -17.13 -3.08
CA SER A 79 -7.56 -17.24 -3.56
C SER A 79 -7.17 -16.15 -4.56
N HIS A 80 -8.09 -15.28 -4.95
CA HIS A 80 -7.77 -14.21 -5.88
C HIS A 80 -7.06 -13.06 -5.15
N ALA A 81 -5.79 -12.86 -5.44
CA ALA A 81 -5.04 -11.66 -5.04
C ALA A 81 -5.34 -10.54 -6.02
N HIS A 82 -5.87 -9.45 -5.51
CA HIS A 82 -6.24 -8.26 -6.28
C HIS A 82 -5.29 -7.10 -6.02
N ASN A 83 -5.16 -6.22 -7.01
CA ASN A 83 -4.50 -4.94 -6.79
C ASN A 83 -5.24 -4.16 -5.70
N ILE A 84 -4.55 -3.87 -4.60
CA ILE A 84 -5.11 -3.09 -3.49
C ILE A 84 -4.98 -1.58 -3.70
N PHE A 85 -4.52 -1.16 -4.88
CA PHE A 85 -4.38 0.25 -5.24
C PHE A 85 -3.71 1.04 -4.12
N SER A 86 -4.31 2.17 -3.75
CA SER A 86 -3.76 3.07 -2.74
C SER A 86 -3.68 2.51 -1.31
N MET A 87 -4.26 1.35 -1.03
CA MET A 87 -3.98 0.63 0.23
C MET A 87 -2.52 0.19 0.33
N THR A 88 -1.80 0.08 -0.80
CA THR A 88 -0.34 -0.11 -0.84
C THR A 88 0.42 0.94 -0.01
N LYS A 89 -0.09 2.17 0.06
CA LYS A 89 0.48 3.25 0.88
C LYS A 89 0.55 2.91 2.37
N LEU A 90 -0.40 2.11 2.86
CA LEU A 90 -0.37 1.62 4.24
C LEU A 90 0.85 0.72 4.45
N VAL A 91 1.11 -0.20 3.53
CA VAL A 91 2.28 -1.10 3.61
C VAL A 91 3.56 -0.29 3.59
N THR A 92 3.68 0.69 2.68
CA THR A 92 4.83 1.59 2.61
C THR A 92 5.01 2.38 3.91
N ALA A 93 3.94 2.92 4.49
CA ALA A 93 4.00 3.66 5.74
C ALA A 93 4.43 2.80 6.93
N LEU A 94 3.89 1.58 7.06
CA LEU A 94 4.29 0.61 8.08
C LEU A 94 5.78 0.24 7.93
N THR A 95 6.23 0.09 6.68
CA THR A 95 7.64 -0.24 6.38
C THR A 95 8.58 0.91 6.76
N VAL A 96 8.18 2.19 6.56
CA VAL A 96 8.94 3.34 7.07
C VAL A 96 9.02 3.33 8.60
N GLY A 97 7.91 3.01 9.28
CA GLY A 97 7.90 2.87 10.75
C GLY A 97 8.86 1.79 11.23
N THR A 98 8.86 0.62 10.57
CA THR A 98 9.79 -0.47 10.87
C THR A 98 11.24 -0.08 10.59
N ALA A 99 11.51 0.65 9.51
CA ALA A 99 12.84 1.15 9.19
C ALA A 99 13.36 2.15 10.26
N LEU A 100 12.46 2.91 10.87
CA LEU A 100 12.79 3.78 12.00
C LEU A 100 13.17 2.93 13.24
N ASP A 101 12.39 1.89 13.57
CA ASP A 101 12.66 0.99 14.68
C ASP A 101 13.97 0.19 14.49
N ASP A 102 14.29 -0.20 13.26
CA ASP A 102 15.52 -0.90 12.90
C ASP A 102 16.75 0.04 12.82
N GLY A 103 16.56 1.35 12.98
CA GLY A 103 17.63 2.35 12.93
C GLY A 103 18.16 2.64 11.53
N LEU A 104 17.46 2.21 10.47
CA LEU A 104 17.77 2.56 9.07
C LEU A 104 17.46 4.03 8.77
N VAL A 105 16.60 4.62 9.58
CA VAL A 105 16.21 6.02 9.57
C VAL A 105 16.35 6.57 10.99
N SER A 106 16.97 7.74 11.14
CA SER A 106 17.21 8.33 12.45
C SER A 106 15.98 9.04 13.03
N SER A 107 15.11 9.58 12.17
CA SER A 107 13.91 10.35 12.55
C SER A 107 13.01 10.55 11.34
N LEU A 108 11.71 10.72 11.57
CA LEU A 108 10.76 11.15 10.54
C LEU A 108 10.95 12.63 10.14
N THR A 109 11.76 13.39 10.87
CA THR A 109 12.08 14.79 10.57
C THR A 109 13.30 14.97 9.68
N ILE A 110 13.96 13.89 9.23
CA ILE A 110 15.03 14.02 8.24
C ILE A 110 14.48 14.59 6.93
N PRO A 111 15.28 15.42 6.23
CA PRO A 111 14.86 15.97 4.96
C PRO A 111 14.88 14.93 3.85
N LEU A 112 14.07 15.16 2.83
CA LEU A 112 13.97 14.29 1.66
C LEU A 112 15.32 14.13 0.95
N SER A 113 16.15 15.17 0.91
CA SER A 113 17.50 15.12 0.34
C SER A 113 18.46 14.17 1.08
N GLU A 114 18.21 13.88 2.36
CA GLU A 114 18.93 12.83 3.08
C GLU A 114 18.33 11.45 2.80
N TRP A 115 17.02 11.39 2.54
CA TRP A 115 16.28 10.16 2.25
C TRP A 115 16.47 9.67 0.80
N VAL A 116 16.42 10.58 -0.15
CA VAL A 116 16.61 10.37 -1.60
C VAL A 116 17.60 11.44 -2.09
N GLU A 117 18.87 11.07 -2.25
CA GLU A 117 19.98 12.00 -2.55
C GLU A 117 19.73 12.83 -3.81
N GLU A 118 19.07 12.27 -4.82
CA GLU A 118 18.76 12.94 -6.09
C GLU A 118 17.84 14.15 -5.93
N THR A 119 17.16 14.28 -4.81
CA THR A 119 16.30 15.44 -4.53
C THR A 119 17.09 16.62 -3.96
N ALA A 120 18.39 16.44 -3.69
CA ALA A 120 19.24 17.48 -3.12
C ALA A 120 19.34 18.71 -4.04
N GLY A 121 19.09 19.88 -3.43
CA GLY A 121 19.08 21.15 -4.15
C GLY A 121 17.82 21.43 -4.96
N GLY A 122 16.89 20.49 -5.02
CA GLY A 122 15.57 20.68 -5.62
C GLY A 122 14.57 21.37 -4.67
N PRO A 123 13.40 21.79 -5.18
CA PRO A 123 12.38 22.47 -4.39
C PRO A 123 11.88 21.67 -3.18
N ALA A 124 11.86 20.34 -3.27
CA ALA A 124 11.39 19.44 -2.23
C ALA A 124 12.51 18.93 -1.29
N SER A 125 13.75 19.42 -1.43
CA SER A 125 14.91 18.90 -0.69
C SER A 125 14.73 18.90 0.83
N ASP A 126 14.06 19.90 1.38
CA ASP A 126 13.84 20.08 2.82
C ASP A 126 12.49 19.49 3.32
N VAL A 127 11.69 18.89 2.44
CA VAL A 127 10.46 18.18 2.83
C VAL A 127 10.84 17.01 3.73
N THR A 128 10.15 16.81 4.85
CA THR A 128 10.45 15.73 5.79
C THR A 128 9.66 14.45 5.48
N LEU A 129 10.11 13.30 5.98
CA LEU A 129 9.37 12.04 5.86
C LEU A 129 7.99 12.13 6.53
N GLU A 130 7.87 12.85 7.66
CA GLU A 130 6.59 13.10 8.32
C GLU A 130 5.62 13.85 7.41
N GLN A 131 6.10 14.85 6.67
CA GLN A 131 5.29 15.61 5.72
C GLN A 131 4.87 14.78 4.52
N LEU A 132 5.72 13.87 4.03
CA LEU A 132 5.36 12.89 3.00
C LEU A 132 4.28 11.92 3.51
N LEU A 133 4.49 11.30 4.67
CA LEU A 133 3.56 10.34 5.30
C LEU A 133 2.19 10.98 5.59
N SER A 134 2.17 12.23 6.00
CA SER A 134 0.93 12.96 6.31
C SER A 134 0.27 13.63 5.11
N MET A 135 0.78 13.43 3.89
CA MET A 135 0.30 14.10 2.68
C MET A 135 0.35 15.63 2.77
N ARG A 136 1.39 16.16 3.43
CA ARG A 136 1.62 17.60 3.64
C ARG A 136 2.96 18.08 3.08
N SER A 137 3.47 17.39 2.07
CA SER A 137 4.74 17.72 1.43
C SER A 137 4.74 19.07 0.71
N GLY A 138 3.56 19.55 0.32
CA GLY A 138 3.43 20.72 -0.54
C GLY A 138 3.70 20.46 -2.03
N LEU A 139 4.01 19.23 -2.43
CA LEU A 139 4.18 18.88 -3.85
C LEU A 139 2.89 19.18 -4.63
N ASP A 140 3.06 19.67 -5.85
CA ASP A 140 1.92 19.95 -6.74
C ASP A 140 1.37 18.65 -7.32
N PRO A 141 0.14 18.23 -6.99
CA PRO A 141 -0.46 17.02 -7.52
C PRO A 141 -0.69 17.05 -9.03
N ALA A 142 -0.70 18.24 -9.64
CA ALA A 142 -0.91 18.41 -11.08
C ALA A 142 0.39 18.46 -11.89
N ALA A 143 1.52 18.66 -11.24
CA ALA A 143 2.81 18.88 -11.91
C ALA A 143 3.68 17.62 -12.01
N VAL A 144 3.23 16.49 -11.45
CA VAL A 144 4.07 15.32 -11.28
C VAL A 144 3.40 14.11 -11.89
N GLU A 145 4.01 13.55 -12.94
CA GLU A 145 3.63 12.24 -13.44
C GLU A 145 3.86 11.20 -12.34
N PRO A 146 2.89 10.33 -12.09
CA PRO A 146 3.08 9.25 -11.13
C PRO A 146 4.28 8.38 -11.51
N PHE A 147 5.10 8.01 -10.52
CA PHE A 147 6.19 7.04 -10.66
C PHE A 147 7.51 7.53 -11.28
N ASP A 148 7.68 8.80 -11.58
CA ASP A 148 8.97 9.35 -12.00
C ASP A 148 9.70 9.99 -10.80
N ALA A 149 10.61 9.24 -10.18
CA ALA A 149 11.32 9.69 -8.99
C ALA A 149 12.30 10.83 -9.29
N ASP A 150 12.89 10.87 -10.48
CA ASP A 150 13.83 11.92 -10.88
C ASP A 150 13.09 13.25 -11.10
N VAL A 151 11.86 13.19 -11.60
CA VAL A 151 10.99 14.35 -11.80
C VAL A 151 10.34 14.76 -10.47
N VAL A 152 10.02 13.81 -9.58
CA VAL A 152 9.34 14.09 -8.32
C VAL A 152 10.14 14.96 -7.38
N GLY A 153 11.43 14.72 -7.28
CA GLY A 153 12.33 15.55 -6.45
C GLY A 153 12.56 16.95 -7.03
N ALA A 154 12.34 17.13 -8.33
CA ALA A 154 12.51 18.39 -9.06
C ALA A 154 11.18 19.14 -9.24
N GLY A 155 10.04 18.52 -8.93
CA GLY A 155 8.71 19.12 -9.10
C GLY A 155 8.53 20.39 -8.26
N PRO A 156 7.76 21.37 -8.76
CA PRO A 156 7.46 22.58 -8.01
C PRO A 156 6.61 22.25 -6.79
N LEU A 157 6.77 23.07 -5.74
CA LEU A 157 5.83 23.06 -4.61
C LEU A 157 4.65 23.96 -4.93
N ALA A 158 3.43 23.46 -4.71
CA ALA A 158 2.18 24.24 -4.79
C ALA A 158 1.89 24.96 -3.47
N ALA A 159 2.42 24.44 -2.35
CA ALA A 159 2.25 24.99 -1.01
C ALA A 159 3.53 24.84 -0.19
N GLN A 160 3.64 25.62 0.89
CA GLN A 160 4.72 25.45 1.84
C GLN A 160 4.58 24.09 2.55
N PRO A 161 5.65 23.29 2.64
CA PRO A 161 5.61 22.01 3.35
C PRO A 161 5.06 22.14 4.77
N GLY A 162 4.18 21.24 5.14
CA GLY A 162 3.51 21.18 6.44
C GLY A 162 2.25 22.03 6.57
N THR A 163 1.95 22.95 5.64
CA THR A 163 0.83 23.90 5.78
C THR A 163 -0.50 23.37 5.24
N GLU A 164 -0.48 22.68 4.11
CA GLU A 164 -1.68 22.21 3.42
C GLU A 164 -1.64 20.70 3.22
N TRP A 165 -2.81 20.08 3.24
CA TRP A 165 -2.99 18.68 2.89
C TRP A 165 -3.40 18.56 1.43
N ALA A 166 -2.68 17.74 0.68
CA ALA A 166 -3.02 17.39 -0.68
C ALA A 166 -2.68 15.92 -0.94
N TYR A 167 -3.62 15.18 -1.52
CA TYR A 167 -3.37 13.78 -1.87
C TYR A 167 -2.43 13.69 -3.08
N VAL A 168 -1.18 13.32 -2.84
CA VAL A 168 -0.13 13.21 -3.85
C VAL A 168 0.49 11.82 -3.76
N THR A 169 0.27 10.99 -4.78
CA THR A 169 0.80 9.60 -4.81
C THR A 169 2.31 9.57 -4.71
N ASN A 170 3.00 10.55 -5.29
CA ASN A 170 4.44 10.64 -5.29
C ASN A 170 5.06 10.81 -3.89
N ASN A 171 4.30 11.24 -2.89
CA ASN A 171 4.77 11.18 -1.51
C ASN A 171 5.16 9.74 -1.12
N SER A 172 4.32 8.78 -1.48
CA SER A 172 4.57 7.36 -1.17
C SER A 172 5.63 6.74 -2.09
N GLU A 173 5.73 7.21 -3.33
CA GLU A 173 6.80 6.78 -4.24
C GLU A 173 8.18 7.22 -3.74
N LEU A 174 8.31 8.45 -3.23
CA LEU A 174 9.55 8.94 -2.61
C LEU A 174 9.91 8.19 -1.33
N LEU A 175 8.90 7.83 -0.52
CA LEU A 175 9.13 7.00 0.66
C LEU A 175 9.63 5.61 0.25
N ALA A 176 9.00 4.98 -0.74
CA ALA A 176 9.37 3.67 -1.27
C ALA A 176 10.78 3.68 -1.87
N LEU A 177 11.11 4.68 -2.67
CA LEU A 177 12.43 4.82 -3.28
C LEU A 177 13.55 4.90 -2.24
N GLY A 178 13.35 5.69 -1.19
CA GLY A 178 14.33 5.78 -0.11
C GLY A 178 14.47 4.50 0.70
N LEU A 179 13.37 3.74 0.92
CA LEU A 179 13.40 2.40 1.52
C LEU A 179 14.19 1.42 0.64
N ASP A 180 13.89 1.39 -0.66
CA ASP A 180 14.54 0.48 -1.61
C ASP A 180 16.06 0.65 -1.62
N ARG A 181 16.54 1.88 -1.47
CA ARG A 181 17.97 2.20 -1.44
C ARG A 181 18.67 1.92 -0.12
N ARG A 182 17.94 1.91 0.99
CA ARG A 182 18.49 1.70 2.34
C ARG A 182 18.44 0.25 2.80
N THR A 183 17.62 -0.55 2.16
CA THR A 183 17.47 -1.95 2.49
C THR A 183 18.30 -2.80 1.51
N GLU A 184 19.19 -3.65 2.02
CA GLU A 184 20.05 -4.51 1.18
C GLU A 184 19.24 -5.45 0.27
N SER A 185 18.05 -5.84 0.72
CA SER A 185 17.15 -6.76 0.02
C SER A 185 16.14 -6.07 -0.90
N GLY A 186 16.11 -4.73 -0.90
CA GLY A 186 15.07 -3.94 -1.58
C GLY A 186 13.77 -3.83 -0.76
N LEU A 187 12.93 -2.84 -1.13
CA LEU A 187 11.69 -2.51 -0.41
C LEU A 187 10.78 -3.74 -0.24
N CYS A 188 10.52 -4.47 -1.32
CA CYS A 188 9.52 -5.55 -1.30
C CYS A 188 9.92 -6.68 -0.33
N GLU A 189 11.15 -7.16 -0.38
CA GLU A 189 11.64 -8.21 0.51
C GLU A 189 11.72 -7.72 1.96
N TYR A 190 12.15 -6.48 2.18
CA TYR A 190 12.19 -5.88 3.50
C TYR A 190 10.79 -5.71 4.10
N ALA A 191 9.84 -5.18 3.33
CA ALA A 191 8.44 -5.09 3.76
C ALA A 191 7.85 -6.47 4.04
N HIS A 192 8.14 -7.46 3.16
CA HIS A 192 7.67 -8.82 3.35
C HIS A 192 8.16 -9.40 4.68
N THR A 193 9.46 -9.40 4.92
CA THR A 193 10.06 -10.07 6.09
C THR A 193 9.80 -9.35 7.40
N ARG A 194 9.72 -8.00 7.37
CA ARG A 194 9.65 -7.19 8.58
C ARG A 194 8.25 -6.74 8.97
N VAL A 195 7.33 -6.67 8.00
CA VAL A 195 5.96 -6.16 8.21
C VAL A 195 4.91 -7.23 7.93
N LEU A 196 4.98 -7.86 6.75
CA LEU A 196 3.88 -8.66 6.23
C LEU A 196 3.88 -10.10 6.75
N GLU A 197 5.01 -10.80 6.67
CA GLU A 197 5.15 -12.18 7.14
C GLU A 197 4.82 -12.33 8.64
N PRO A 198 5.25 -11.41 9.54
CA PRO A 198 4.90 -11.50 10.96
C PRO A 198 3.40 -11.47 11.26
N ILE A 199 2.59 -10.91 10.37
CA ILE A 199 1.13 -10.86 10.49
C ILE A 199 0.42 -11.86 9.56
N GLY A 200 1.15 -12.73 8.88
CA GLY A 200 0.61 -13.77 8.00
C GLY A 200 0.18 -13.27 6.62
N VAL A 201 0.64 -12.12 6.19
CA VAL A 201 0.41 -11.58 4.84
C VAL A 201 1.59 -11.90 3.94
N THR A 202 1.30 -12.26 2.69
CA THR A 202 2.33 -12.47 1.68
C THR A 202 1.99 -11.68 0.42
N VAL A 203 2.89 -10.82 0.00
CA VAL A 203 2.78 -10.12 -1.28
C VAL A 203 3.71 -10.80 -2.28
N ASP A 204 3.16 -11.66 -3.13
CA ASP A 204 3.93 -12.31 -4.19
C ASP A 204 4.10 -11.44 -5.42
N HIS A 205 3.16 -10.53 -5.64
CA HIS A 205 3.15 -9.64 -6.77
C HIS A 205 3.06 -8.19 -6.29
N TRP A 206 4.12 -7.45 -6.56
CA TRP A 206 4.18 -6.01 -6.33
C TRP A 206 4.93 -5.39 -7.50
N HIS A 207 4.27 -4.53 -8.24
CA HIS A 207 4.81 -4.04 -9.50
C HIS A 207 5.95 -3.03 -9.27
N GLU A 208 6.89 -3.05 -10.20
CA GLU A 208 7.96 -2.04 -10.29
C GLU A 208 7.54 -0.91 -11.22
N THR A 209 8.06 0.27 -10.95
CA THR A 209 7.99 1.39 -11.88
C THR A 209 8.81 1.10 -13.14
N PRO A 210 8.64 1.85 -14.24
CA PRO A 210 9.50 1.74 -15.41
C PRO A 210 11.00 1.92 -15.11
N TYR A 211 11.33 2.52 -13.98
CA TYR A 211 12.70 2.78 -13.52
C TYR A 211 13.27 1.66 -12.65
N GLY A 212 12.52 0.59 -12.42
CA GLY A 212 12.96 -0.59 -11.68
C GLY A 212 12.80 -0.50 -10.16
N ASN A 213 12.12 0.53 -9.65
CA ASN A 213 11.79 0.64 -8.22
C ASN A 213 10.40 0.07 -7.95
N VAL A 214 10.20 -0.58 -6.83
CA VAL A 214 8.88 -1.03 -6.39
C VAL A 214 7.98 0.18 -6.12
N THR A 215 6.73 0.15 -6.61
CA THR A 215 5.77 1.24 -6.43
C THR A 215 5.39 1.38 -4.96
N GLY A 216 5.47 2.58 -4.41
CA GLY A 216 5.09 2.84 -3.01
C GLY A 216 3.62 3.18 -2.81
N GLY A 217 2.95 3.61 -3.87
CA GLY A 217 1.61 4.17 -3.81
C GLY A 217 0.48 3.27 -4.30
N SER A 218 0.80 2.15 -4.97
CA SER A 218 -0.17 1.25 -5.59
C SER A 218 0.46 -0.07 -6.04
N TYR A 219 -0.35 -0.94 -6.64
CA TYR A 219 0.07 -2.17 -7.34
C TYR A 219 0.72 -3.25 -6.46
N ALA A 220 0.49 -3.28 -5.16
CA ALA A 220 0.62 -4.50 -4.37
C ALA A 220 -0.64 -5.36 -4.54
N PHE A 221 -0.46 -6.67 -4.59
CA PHE A 221 -1.56 -7.64 -4.78
C PHE A 221 -1.62 -8.56 -3.57
N VAL A 222 -2.78 -8.61 -2.95
CA VAL A 222 -3.06 -9.48 -1.79
C VAL A 222 -4.46 -10.08 -1.91
N THR A 223 -4.68 -11.20 -1.25
CA THR A 223 -6.02 -11.79 -1.13
C THR A 223 -6.89 -10.97 -0.18
N PRO A 224 -8.22 -11.06 -0.26
CA PRO A 224 -9.12 -10.35 0.65
C PRO A 224 -8.89 -10.68 2.13
N ARG A 225 -8.52 -11.91 2.47
CA ARG A 225 -8.20 -12.30 3.85
C ARG A 225 -6.90 -11.67 4.35
N GLU A 226 -5.89 -11.56 3.51
CA GLU A 226 -4.64 -10.88 3.82
C GLU A 226 -4.86 -9.36 3.98
N LEU A 227 -5.70 -8.75 3.13
CA LEU A 227 -6.08 -7.35 3.29
C LEU A 227 -6.80 -7.11 4.63
N ALA A 228 -7.62 -8.06 5.06
CA ALA A 228 -8.28 -7.99 6.37
C ALA A 228 -7.26 -8.07 7.53
N LEU A 229 -6.16 -8.85 7.40
CA LEU A 229 -5.08 -8.86 8.39
C LEU A 229 -4.38 -7.50 8.50
N LEU A 230 -4.12 -6.84 7.37
CA LEU A 230 -3.60 -5.46 7.38
C LEU A 230 -4.55 -4.48 8.06
N GLY A 231 -5.86 -4.69 7.92
CA GLY A 231 -6.87 -3.88 8.59
C GLY A 231 -7.05 -4.18 10.08
N GLN A 232 -6.47 -5.27 10.59
CA GLN A 232 -6.54 -5.67 12.01
C GLN A 232 -5.42 -5.03 12.84
N LEU A 233 -4.34 -4.51 12.21
CA LEU A 233 -3.25 -3.78 12.87
C LEU A 233 -3.75 -2.47 13.48
#